data_234d5a388f651e4ed47437f5438c2ffc
#
_entry.id   234d5a388f651e4ed47437f5438c2ffc
#
_cell.length_a   1.000
_cell.length_b   1.000
_cell.length_c   1.000
_cell.angle_alpha   90.00
_cell.angle_beta   90.00
_cell.angle_gamma   90.00
#
_symmetry.space_group_name_H-M   'P 1'
#
loop_
_entity.id
_entity.type
_entity.pdbx_description
1 polymer ?
#
loop_
_entity_poly.entity_id
_entity_poly.type
_entity_poly.pdbx_seq_one_letter_code
_entity_poly.pdbx_strand_id
1 'polypeptide(L)'
;MATKLHKEKQRFNDKVVIALLGVAILALLYGTAYSLIVEPSEPLKAGMFLLSALAVSGWLYYLVQLRLEVKISDKSIKYQMAPLHTSSRKIKWKEVEECAIVKTPKVAQWHGANLCYGAESRFSLVGRNGLSLTTKDGRKYFIGCSDVDQLQEAMQSLSLG
;
A
#
# COMPACT_ATOMS: atom_id res chain seq x y z
N MET A 1 2.75 31.10 0.44
CA MET A 1 2.99 29.78 1.09
C MET A 1 1.80 28.88 0.76
N ALA A 2 1.99 27.56 0.56
CA ALA A 2 0.84 26.66 0.34
C ALA A 2 0.24 26.27 1.68
N THR A 3 -1.03 26.54 1.86
CA THR A 3 -1.75 26.18 3.09
C THR A 3 -1.95 24.67 3.11
N LYS A 4 -1.58 24.04 4.22
CA LYS A 4 -1.68 22.57 4.41
C LYS A 4 -3.07 22.28 4.95
N LEU A 5 -3.88 21.57 4.15
CA LEU A 5 -5.27 21.27 4.50
C LEU A 5 -5.39 19.91 5.19
N HIS A 6 -4.67 18.89 4.70
CA HIS A 6 -4.73 17.54 5.27
C HIS A 6 -3.36 16.86 5.18
N LYS A 7 -3.01 16.08 6.21
CA LYS A 7 -1.82 15.21 6.22
C LYS A 7 -2.13 13.91 6.90
N GLU A 8 -1.91 12.82 6.18
CA GLU A 8 -2.11 11.47 6.68
C GLU A 8 -0.87 10.62 6.47
N LYS A 9 -0.62 9.72 7.42
CA LYS A 9 0.43 8.70 7.33
C LYS A 9 -0.20 7.35 7.61
N GLN A 10 -0.17 6.47 6.63
CA GLN A 10 -0.62 5.10 6.75
C GLN A 10 0.57 4.13 6.80
N ARG A 11 0.42 3.03 7.54
CA ARG A 11 1.36 1.91 7.57
C ARG A 11 0.59 0.62 7.28
N PHE A 12 1.24 -0.32 6.64
CA PHE A 12 0.69 -1.66 6.52
C PHE A 12 0.57 -2.28 7.93
N ASN A 13 -0.65 -2.63 8.32
CA ASN A 13 -0.95 -3.21 9.63
C ASN A 13 -2.09 -4.24 9.52
N ASP A 14 -2.10 -5.03 8.46
CA ASP A 14 -3.05 -6.12 8.31
C ASP A 14 -2.59 -7.31 9.16
N LYS A 15 -3.17 -7.43 10.36
CA LYS A 15 -2.83 -8.48 11.32
C LYS A 15 -3.08 -9.88 10.78
N VAL A 16 -4.10 -10.06 9.92
CA VAL A 16 -4.43 -11.37 9.33
C VAL A 16 -3.35 -11.80 8.36
N VAL A 17 -2.94 -10.91 7.45
CA VAL A 17 -1.86 -11.18 6.49
C VAL A 17 -0.54 -11.45 7.21
N ILE A 18 -0.20 -10.64 8.22
CA ILE A 18 1.03 -10.83 9.02
C ILE A 18 1.00 -12.19 9.73
N ALA A 19 -0.13 -12.58 10.33
CA ALA A 19 -0.26 -13.86 11.02
C ALA A 19 -0.16 -15.04 10.04
N LEU A 20 -0.83 -14.98 8.90
CA LEU A 20 -0.78 -16.04 7.87
C LEU A 20 0.64 -16.23 7.32
N LEU A 21 1.34 -15.14 7.00
CA LEU A 21 2.73 -15.22 6.55
C LEU A 21 3.65 -15.74 7.65
N GLY A 22 3.43 -15.35 8.90
CA GLY A 22 4.18 -15.87 10.05
C GLY A 22 4.00 -17.38 10.20
N VAL A 23 2.77 -17.89 10.13
CA VAL A 23 2.49 -19.34 10.17
C VAL A 23 3.13 -20.07 8.98
N ALA A 24 3.08 -19.49 7.78
CA ALA A 24 3.74 -20.06 6.60
C ALA A 24 5.27 -20.16 6.78
N ILE A 25 5.91 -19.14 7.34
CA ILE A 25 7.36 -19.16 7.65
C ILE A 25 7.67 -20.27 8.63
N LEU A 26 6.90 -20.39 9.73
CA LEU A 26 7.09 -21.43 10.73
C LEU A 26 6.93 -22.85 10.13
N ALA A 27 5.93 -23.06 9.28
CA ALA A 27 5.71 -24.32 8.58
C ALA A 27 6.88 -24.69 7.65
N LEU A 28 7.42 -23.71 6.92
CA LEU A 28 8.57 -23.91 6.03
C LEU A 28 9.86 -24.20 6.82
N LEU A 29 10.08 -23.54 7.93
CA LEU A 29 11.22 -23.81 8.82
C LEU A 29 11.10 -25.20 9.46
N TYR A 30 9.89 -25.60 9.88
CA TYR A 30 9.64 -26.95 10.34
C TYR A 30 9.93 -27.98 9.25
N GLY A 31 9.48 -27.76 8.01
CA GLY A 31 9.77 -28.63 6.87
C GLY A 31 11.28 -28.73 6.60
N THR A 32 12.01 -27.63 6.74
CA THR A 32 13.48 -27.63 6.64
C THR A 32 14.10 -28.53 7.70
N ALA A 33 13.73 -28.32 8.97
CA ALA A 33 14.29 -29.11 10.08
C ALA A 33 13.91 -30.61 9.94
N TYR A 34 12.67 -30.90 9.59
CA TYR A 34 12.21 -32.26 9.34
C TYR A 34 13.03 -32.95 8.24
N SER A 35 13.22 -32.28 7.09
CA SER A 35 13.99 -32.85 5.99
C SER A 35 15.46 -33.10 6.36
N LEU A 36 16.08 -32.26 7.18
CA LEU A 36 17.46 -32.45 7.63
C LEU A 36 17.62 -33.61 8.63
N ILE A 37 16.62 -33.82 9.48
CA ILE A 37 16.71 -34.83 10.58
C ILE A 37 16.20 -36.20 10.14
N VAL A 38 15.07 -36.23 9.44
CA VAL A 38 14.36 -37.48 9.09
C VAL A 38 14.73 -37.99 7.70
N GLU A 39 15.01 -37.10 6.77
CA GLU A 39 15.34 -37.43 5.38
C GLU A 39 16.71 -36.86 4.96
N PRO A 40 17.82 -37.18 5.64
CA PRO A 40 19.11 -36.57 5.40
C PRO A 40 19.70 -36.88 4.00
N SER A 41 19.12 -37.86 3.31
CA SER A 41 19.50 -38.21 1.92
C SER A 41 18.99 -37.22 0.86
N GLU A 42 18.09 -36.32 1.22
CA GLU A 42 17.48 -35.34 0.30
C GLU A 42 17.82 -33.86 0.68
N PRO A 43 19.09 -33.46 0.65
CA PRO A 43 19.49 -32.09 1.06
C PRO A 43 18.87 -31.01 0.18
N LEU A 44 18.55 -31.32 -1.07
CA LEU A 44 17.90 -30.40 -2.00
C LEU A 44 16.51 -29.98 -1.51
N LYS A 45 15.73 -30.92 -0.92
CA LYS A 45 14.41 -30.67 -0.37
C LYS A 45 14.47 -29.69 0.81
N ALA A 46 15.43 -29.90 1.72
CA ALA A 46 15.68 -28.99 2.83
C ALA A 46 16.07 -27.58 2.34
N GLY A 47 16.92 -27.50 1.31
CA GLY A 47 17.33 -26.26 0.66
C GLY A 47 16.16 -25.51 0.03
N MET A 48 15.23 -26.20 -0.62
CA MET A 48 14.01 -25.62 -1.20
C MET A 48 13.09 -25.02 -0.13
N PHE A 49 12.87 -25.72 0.99
CA PHE A 49 12.08 -25.21 2.11
C PHE A 49 12.72 -23.95 2.72
N LEU A 50 14.04 -23.98 2.94
CA LEU A 50 14.78 -22.84 3.50
C LEU A 50 14.70 -21.64 2.57
N LEU A 51 14.93 -21.81 1.26
CA LEU A 51 14.85 -20.74 0.28
C LEU A 51 13.44 -20.12 0.25
N SER A 52 12.41 -20.97 0.30
CA SER A 52 11.02 -20.52 0.37
C SER A 52 10.73 -19.74 1.65
N ALA A 53 11.23 -20.18 2.80
CA ALA A 53 11.12 -19.48 4.07
C ALA A 53 11.77 -18.08 4.01
N LEU A 54 12.96 -17.99 3.42
CA LEU A 54 13.65 -16.72 3.24
C LEU A 54 12.89 -15.79 2.30
N ALA A 55 12.33 -16.29 1.20
CA ALA A 55 11.54 -15.51 0.26
C ALA A 55 10.27 -14.94 0.93
N VAL A 56 9.53 -15.78 1.67
CA VAL A 56 8.33 -15.34 2.41
C VAL A 56 8.68 -14.34 3.52
N SER A 57 9.80 -14.54 4.22
CA SER A 57 10.29 -13.63 5.25
C SER A 57 10.66 -12.27 4.66
N GLY A 58 11.35 -12.25 3.51
CA GLY A 58 11.68 -11.04 2.78
C GLY A 58 10.44 -10.28 2.31
N TRP A 59 9.43 -11.02 1.85
CA TRP A 59 8.13 -10.44 1.46
C TRP A 59 7.41 -9.81 2.66
N LEU A 60 7.35 -10.52 3.80
CA LEU A 60 6.76 -10.00 5.04
C LEU A 60 7.49 -8.74 5.51
N TYR A 61 8.83 -8.77 5.51
CA TYR A 61 9.64 -7.60 5.85
C TYR A 61 9.32 -6.40 4.95
N TYR A 62 9.22 -6.63 3.63
CA TYR A 62 8.83 -5.59 2.68
C TYR A 62 7.46 -4.99 2.99
N LEU A 63 6.44 -5.84 3.26
CA LEU A 63 5.09 -5.39 3.60
C LEU A 63 5.06 -4.51 4.85
N VAL A 64 5.76 -4.92 5.91
CA VAL A 64 5.83 -4.15 7.18
C VAL A 64 6.53 -2.80 7.00
N GLN A 65 7.44 -2.68 6.03
CA GLN A 65 8.10 -1.43 5.70
C GLN A 65 7.25 -0.46 4.88
N LEU A 66 6.13 -0.93 4.31
CA LEU A 66 5.26 -0.08 3.50
C LEU A 66 4.65 1.06 4.32
N ARG A 67 4.87 2.28 3.84
CA ARG A 67 4.33 3.51 4.43
C ARG A 67 3.82 4.42 3.32
N LEU A 68 2.59 4.87 3.46
CA LEU A 68 1.98 5.87 2.59
C LEU A 68 1.86 7.19 3.34
N GLU A 69 2.47 8.23 2.83
CA GLU A 69 2.29 9.60 3.32
C GLU A 69 1.55 10.42 2.26
N VAL A 70 0.42 11.01 2.66
CA VAL A 70 -0.41 11.88 1.81
C VAL A 70 -0.46 13.25 2.44
N LYS A 71 -0.26 14.30 1.63
CA LYS A 71 -0.38 15.70 2.02
C LYS A 71 -1.20 16.44 0.98
N ILE A 72 -2.33 16.97 1.39
CA ILE A 72 -3.22 17.79 0.58
C ILE A 72 -2.99 19.24 0.95
N SER A 73 -2.77 20.08 -0.04
CA SER A 73 -2.63 21.52 0.08
C SER A 73 -3.51 22.24 -0.94
N ASP A 74 -3.70 23.54 -0.77
CA ASP A 74 -4.45 24.43 -1.66
C ASP A 74 -4.01 24.35 -3.15
N LYS A 75 -2.75 23.98 -3.42
CA LYS A 75 -2.14 23.98 -4.76
C LYS A 75 -1.89 22.60 -5.34
N SER A 76 -1.83 21.56 -4.49
CA SER A 76 -1.41 20.24 -4.95
C SER A 76 -1.62 19.15 -3.91
N ILE A 77 -1.71 17.92 -4.40
CA ILE A 77 -1.62 16.70 -3.62
C ILE A 77 -0.20 16.16 -3.74
N LYS A 78 0.44 15.89 -2.62
CA LYS A 78 1.72 15.18 -2.56
C LYS A 78 1.49 13.83 -1.92
N TYR A 79 2.04 12.77 -2.53
CA TYR A 79 2.00 11.44 -1.98
C TYR A 79 3.35 10.75 -2.13
N GLN A 80 3.67 9.91 -1.15
CA GLN A 80 4.90 9.11 -1.16
C GLN A 80 4.59 7.76 -0.53
N MET A 81 4.97 6.71 -1.21
CA MET A 81 4.88 5.35 -0.72
C MET A 81 6.27 4.75 -0.59
N ALA A 82 6.79 4.73 0.63
CA ALA A 82 8.06 4.10 0.92
C ALA A 82 7.86 2.58 1.12
N PRO A 83 8.81 1.72 0.70
CA PRO A 83 10.05 2.02 -0.01
C PRO A 83 9.90 2.17 -1.54
N LEU A 84 8.70 2.06 -2.09
CA LEU A 84 8.43 2.06 -3.53
C LEU A 84 8.84 3.37 -4.21
N HIS A 85 8.60 4.50 -3.53
CA HIS A 85 8.96 5.83 -4.03
C HIS A 85 10.10 6.40 -3.21
N THR A 86 11.23 6.63 -3.83
CA THR A 86 12.40 7.29 -3.25
C THR A 86 12.12 8.76 -2.92
N SER A 87 11.22 9.41 -3.70
CA SER A 87 10.83 10.81 -3.52
C SER A 87 9.32 10.99 -3.52
N SER A 88 8.84 12.08 -2.92
CA SER A 88 7.41 12.41 -2.95
C SER A 88 6.98 12.81 -4.36
N ARG A 89 5.87 12.25 -4.82
CA ARG A 89 5.22 12.63 -6.07
C ARG A 89 4.20 13.73 -5.81
N LYS A 90 4.03 14.61 -6.78
CA LYS A 90 3.14 15.78 -6.68
C LYS A 90 2.20 15.83 -7.88
N ILE A 91 0.91 15.97 -7.60
CA ILE A 91 -0.14 16.24 -8.60
C ILE A 91 -0.68 17.65 -8.30
N LYS A 92 -0.63 18.54 -9.28
CA LYS A 92 -1.19 19.89 -9.13
C LYS A 92 -2.68 19.87 -9.41
N TRP A 93 -3.48 20.61 -8.65
CA TRP A 93 -4.93 20.72 -8.87
C TRP A 93 -5.29 21.17 -10.29
N LYS A 94 -4.45 22.01 -10.90
CA LYS A 94 -4.63 22.46 -12.29
C LYS A 94 -4.54 21.34 -13.33
N GLU A 95 -3.91 20.23 -12.99
CA GLU A 95 -3.72 19.04 -13.82
C GLU A 95 -4.85 18.02 -13.60
N VAL A 96 -5.69 18.22 -12.59
CA VAL A 96 -6.82 17.33 -12.24
C VAL A 96 -8.04 17.78 -13.03
N GLU A 97 -8.69 16.85 -13.69
CA GLU A 97 -9.94 17.02 -14.41
C GLU A 97 -11.14 16.64 -13.54
N GLU A 98 -11.07 15.49 -12.91
CA GLU A 98 -12.08 14.99 -11.99
C GLU A 98 -11.47 14.58 -10.65
N CYS A 99 -12.23 14.85 -9.59
CA CYS A 99 -11.86 14.47 -8.25
C CYS A 99 -13.11 14.00 -7.49
N ALA A 100 -13.09 12.77 -6.98
CA ALA A 100 -14.20 12.21 -6.22
C ALA A 100 -13.70 11.38 -5.03
N ILE A 101 -14.44 11.45 -3.92
CA ILE A 101 -14.24 10.55 -2.79
C ILE A 101 -14.99 9.25 -3.10
N VAL A 102 -14.25 8.15 -3.18
CA VAL A 102 -14.81 6.84 -3.54
C VAL A 102 -14.46 5.79 -2.50
N LYS A 103 -15.30 4.76 -2.44
CA LYS A 103 -15.11 3.61 -1.56
C LYS A 103 -14.77 2.37 -2.40
N THR A 104 -13.62 1.77 -2.16
CA THR A 104 -13.21 0.56 -2.86
C THR A 104 -13.95 -0.68 -2.38
N PRO A 105 -14.14 -1.72 -3.23
CA PRO A 105 -14.64 -3.03 -2.82
C PRO A 105 -13.74 -3.67 -1.75
N LYS A 106 -14.32 -4.56 -0.91
CA LYS A 106 -13.56 -5.26 0.16
C LYS A 106 -12.36 -6.03 -0.37
N VAL A 107 -12.47 -6.63 -1.55
CA VAL A 107 -11.41 -7.44 -2.17
C VAL A 107 -10.21 -6.60 -2.61
N ALA A 108 -10.40 -5.32 -2.94
CA ALA A 108 -9.30 -4.44 -3.37
C ALA A 108 -8.29 -4.11 -2.26
N GLN A 109 -8.65 -4.34 -1.00
CA GLN A 109 -7.77 -4.11 0.17
C GLN A 109 -6.85 -5.29 0.51
N TRP A 110 -7.17 -6.49 -0.01
CA TRP A 110 -6.58 -7.74 0.49
C TRP A 110 -5.09 -7.87 0.25
N HIS A 111 -4.50 -6.99 -0.51
CA HIS A 111 -3.11 -7.17 -0.89
C HIS A 111 -2.15 -6.09 -0.37
N GLY A 112 -2.62 -5.03 0.31
CA GLY A 112 -1.73 -3.93 0.75
C GLY A 112 -0.85 -3.42 -0.40
N ALA A 113 -1.07 -3.97 -1.57
CA ALA A 113 -0.28 -3.77 -2.73
C ALA A 113 -0.93 -2.70 -3.60
N ASN A 114 -0.11 -1.83 -4.10
CA ASN A 114 -0.48 -0.93 -5.17
C ASN A 114 -0.66 -1.75 -6.43
N LEU A 115 -1.85 -2.27 -6.61
CA LEU A 115 -2.22 -2.91 -7.85
C LEU A 115 -2.50 -1.80 -8.85
N CYS A 116 -1.58 -1.61 -9.79
CA CYS A 116 -1.89 -0.90 -11.01
C CYS A 116 -2.79 -1.80 -11.83
N TYR A 117 -4.09 -1.51 -11.83
CA TYR A 117 -5.03 -2.18 -12.71
C TYR A 117 -5.23 -1.29 -13.93
N GLY A 118 -4.60 -1.65 -15.05
CA GLY A 118 -4.67 -0.85 -16.28
C GLY A 118 -4.07 0.56 -16.11
N ALA A 119 -4.85 1.59 -16.46
CA ALA A 119 -4.42 2.99 -16.38
C ALA A 119 -4.54 3.62 -14.98
N GLU A 120 -5.03 2.89 -13.97
CA GLU A 120 -5.24 3.41 -12.63
C GLU A 120 -4.12 3.00 -11.66
N SER A 121 -3.46 3.99 -11.06
CA SER A 121 -2.46 3.79 -10.02
C SER A 121 -3.10 3.91 -8.64
N ARG A 122 -3.16 2.82 -7.87
CA ARG A 122 -3.78 2.78 -6.55
C ARG A 122 -2.74 2.82 -5.44
N PHE A 123 -2.90 3.77 -4.52
CA PHE A 123 -2.05 3.95 -3.35
C PHE A 123 -2.90 3.95 -2.09
N SER A 124 -3.04 2.81 -1.43
CA SER A 124 -3.80 2.68 -0.18
C SER A 124 -3.22 1.56 0.67
N LEU A 125 -3.05 1.81 1.97
CA LEU A 125 -2.59 0.79 2.94
C LEU A 125 -3.63 0.49 4.00
N VAL A 126 -4.49 1.48 4.32
CA VAL A 126 -5.50 1.37 5.38
C VAL A 126 -6.80 2.00 4.90
N GLY A 127 -7.91 1.35 5.24
CA GLY A 127 -9.23 1.87 4.89
C GLY A 127 -9.67 1.54 3.46
N ARG A 128 -10.95 1.77 3.18
CA ARG A 128 -11.60 1.50 1.89
C ARG A 128 -11.96 2.77 1.13
N ASN A 129 -11.81 3.89 1.81
CA ASN A 129 -12.14 5.19 1.26
C ASN A 129 -10.89 5.85 0.74
N GLY A 130 -11.03 6.67 -0.25
CA GLY A 130 -9.93 7.42 -0.81
C GLY A 130 -10.37 8.41 -1.86
N LEU A 131 -9.42 9.16 -2.33
CA LEU A 131 -9.59 10.17 -3.35
C LEU A 131 -9.25 9.54 -4.71
N SER A 132 -10.24 9.48 -5.58
CA SER A 132 -10.05 9.15 -7.00
C SER A 132 -9.81 10.44 -7.76
N LEU A 133 -8.73 10.45 -8.52
CA LEU A 133 -8.30 11.60 -9.32
C LEU A 133 -8.13 11.15 -10.76
N THR A 134 -8.74 11.88 -11.68
CA THR A 134 -8.46 11.76 -13.11
C THR A 134 -7.71 13.02 -13.53
N THR A 135 -6.54 12.86 -14.11
CA THR A 135 -5.76 13.99 -14.64
C THR A 135 -6.09 14.23 -16.10
N LYS A 136 -5.88 15.45 -16.60
CA LYS A 136 -6.16 15.87 -17.98
C LYS A 136 -5.43 15.07 -19.04
N ASP A 137 -4.35 14.39 -18.67
CA ASP A 137 -3.61 13.44 -19.51
C ASP A 137 -4.18 12.02 -19.50
N GLY A 138 -5.35 11.83 -18.89
CA GLY A 138 -6.08 10.56 -18.83
C GLY A 138 -5.57 9.57 -17.78
N ARG A 139 -4.61 9.94 -16.95
CA ARG A 139 -4.12 9.07 -15.87
C ARG A 139 -5.07 9.09 -14.70
N LYS A 140 -5.34 7.92 -14.14
CA LYS A 140 -6.19 7.75 -12.96
C LYS A 140 -5.35 7.38 -11.74
N TYR A 141 -5.63 8.05 -10.63
CA TYR A 141 -4.99 7.80 -9.35
C TYR A 141 -6.05 7.56 -8.28
N PHE A 142 -5.84 6.54 -7.47
CA PHE A 142 -6.59 6.33 -6.24
C PHE A 142 -5.64 6.46 -5.04
N ILE A 143 -5.92 7.42 -4.17
CA ILE A 143 -5.12 7.69 -2.97
C ILE A 143 -6.00 7.38 -1.77
N GLY A 144 -5.70 6.30 -1.04
CA GLY A 144 -6.44 5.88 0.14
C GLY A 144 -6.35 6.92 1.27
N CYS A 145 -7.46 7.08 1.99
CA CYS A 145 -7.57 7.92 3.16
C CYS A 145 -8.35 7.17 4.24
N SER A 146 -7.89 7.21 5.48
CA SER A 146 -8.58 6.59 6.62
C SER A 146 -9.64 7.52 7.18
N ASP A 147 -9.38 8.83 7.18
CA ASP A 147 -10.26 9.86 7.72
C ASP A 147 -10.98 10.59 6.59
N VAL A 148 -12.20 10.11 6.30
CA VAL A 148 -13.03 10.65 5.22
C VAL A 148 -13.56 12.03 5.55
N ASP A 149 -13.86 12.29 6.83
CA ASP A 149 -14.47 13.54 7.27
C ASP A 149 -13.47 14.69 7.09
N GLN A 150 -12.24 14.51 7.57
CA GLN A 150 -11.16 15.48 7.33
C GLN A 150 -10.84 15.65 5.84
N LEU A 151 -10.91 14.55 5.05
CA LEU A 151 -10.71 14.63 3.61
C LEU A 151 -11.81 15.46 2.95
N GLN A 152 -13.06 15.27 3.37
CA GLN A 152 -14.21 15.99 2.83
C GLN A 152 -14.15 17.48 3.19
N GLU A 153 -13.81 17.82 4.42
CA GLU A 153 -13.58 19.21 4.84
C GLU A 153 -12.47 19.88 4.02
N ALA A 154 -11.34 19.17 3.81
CA ALA A 154 -10.25 19.67 3.00
C ALA A 154 -10.68 19.91 1.54
N MET A 155 -11.52 19.04 0.99
CA MET A 155 -12.05 19.20 -0.38
C MET A 155 -13.07 20.34 -0.49
N GLN A 156 -13.93 20.52 0.51
CA GLN A 156 -14.87 21.64 0.56
C GLN A 156 -14.13 22.98 0.62
N SER A 157 -13.07 23.07 1.41
CA SER A 157 -12.25 24.28 1.50
C SER A 157 -11.55 24.64 0.17
N LEU A 158 -11.27 23.62 -0.68
CA LEU A 158 -10.72 23.83 -2.02
C LEU A 158 -11.76 24.31 -3.03
N SER A 159 -13.03 23.92 -2.86
CA SER A 159 -14.13 24.33 -3.76
C SER A 159 -14.66 25.73 -3.49
N LEU A 160 -14.36 26.28 -2.32
CA LEU A 160 -14.77 27.64 -1.89
C LEU A 160 -13.69 28.71 -2.15
N GLY A 161 -12.55 28.36 -2.66
CA GLY A 161 -11.44 29.25 -3.03
C GLY A 161 -11.20 29.25 -4.52
#